data_e0a4b81ffe0920331e14446ed964cebf
#
_entry.id   e0a4b81ffe0920331e14446ed964cebf
#
_cell.length_a   1.000
_cell.length_b   1.000
_cell.length_c   1.000
_cell.angle_alpha   90.00
_cell.angle_beta   90.00
_cell.angle_gamma   90.00
#
_symmetry.space_group_name_H-M   'P 1'
#
loop_
_entity.id
_entity.type
_entity.pdbx_description
1 polymer ?
#
loop_
_entity_poly.entity_id
_entity_poly.type
_entity_poly.pdbx_seq_one_letter_code
_entity_poly.pdbx_strand_id
1 'polypeptide(L)' 'MELAIEAAGWIGAVLVLIAFGLASAGRLEARTPTFQWLNFGGALGFVINSGWHGAVPSMVLNIIWAGIALFTLYRLRRV' A
#
# COMPACT_ATOMS: atom_id res chain seq x y z
N MET A 1 7.91 -18.71 -9.01
CA MET A 1 8.02 -17.25 -8.97
C MET A 1 6.72 -16.53 -9.29
N GLU A 2 6.08 -16.93 -10.38
CA GLU A 2 4.83 -16.27 -10.76
C GLU A 2 3.76 -16.35 -9.69
N LEU A 3 3.65 -17.49 -9.02
CA LEU A 3 2.66 -17.65 -7.97
C LEU A 3 2.93 -16.70 -6.80
N ALA A 4 4.20 -16.51 -6.44
CA ALA A 4 4.56 -15.58 -5.38
C ALA A 4 4.25 -14.13 -5.79
N ILE A 5 4.47 -13.78 -7.04
CA ILE A 5 4.18 -12.43 -7.57
C ILE A 5 2.68 -12.19 -7.59
N GLU A 6 1.91 -13.19 -8.00
CA GLU A 6 0.44 -13.11 -7.96
C GLU A 6 -0.04 -12.92 -6.53
N ALA A 7 0.50 -13.70 -5.60
CA ALA A 7 0.13 -13.60 -4.20
C ALA A 7 0.45 -12.19 -3.65
N ALA A 8 1.61 -11.63 -4.02
CA ALA A 8 1.97 -10.28 -3.58
C ALA A 8 0.95 -9.26 -4.06
N GLY A 9 0.51 -9.36 -5.31
CA GLY A 9 -0.50 -8.46 -5.85
C GLY A 9 -1.84 -8.59 -5.13
N TRP A 10 -2.30 -9.81 -4.90
CA TRP A 10 -3.57 -10.05 -4.21
C TRP A 10 -3.51 -9.61 -2.75
N ILE A 11 -2.41 -9.90 -2.06
CA ILE A 11 -2.22 -9.44 -0.68
C ILE A 11 -2.24 -7.91 -0.64
N GLY A 12 -1.53 -7.27 -1.56
CA GLY A 12 -1.53 -5.82 -1.65
C GLY A 12 -2.93 -5.26 -1.86
N ALA A 13 -3.70 -5.88 -2.77
CA ALA A 13 -5.07 -5.45 -3.04
C ALA A 13 -5.95 -5.57 -1.79
N VAL A 14 -5.84 -6.68 -1.07
CA VAL A 14 -6.63 -6.90 0.15
C VAL A 14 -6.25 -5.88 1.21
N LEU A 15 -4.97 -5.60 1.40
CA LEU A 15 -4.53 -4.63 2.40
C LEU A 15 -5.07 -3.24 2.11
N VAL A 16 -4.98 -2.80 0.86
CA VAL A 16 -5.50 -1.48 0.46
C VAL A 16 -7.01 -1.44 0.62
N LEU A 17 -7.69 -2.52 0.24
CA LEU A 17 -9.15 -2.57 0.34
C LEU A 17 -9.61 -2.53 1.80
N ILE A 18 -8.90 -3.23 2.70
CA ILE A 18 -9.20 -3.17 4.12
C ILE A 18 -9.02 -1.75 4.64
N ALA A 19 -7.91 -1.10 4.28
CA ALA A 19 -7.64 0.27 4.73
C ALA A 19 -8.74 1.22 4.30
N PHE A 20 -9.10 1.19 3.02
CA PHE A 20 -10.13 2.08 2.50
C PHE A 20 -11.52 1.73 3.04
N GLY A 21 -11.81 0.45 3.18
CA GLY A 21 -13.09 0.02 3.74
C GLY A 21 -13.27 0.50 5.17
N LEU A 22 -12.24 0.35 6.00
CA LEU A 22 -12.30 0.82 7.38
C LEU A 22 -12.38 2.34 7.45
N ALA A 23 -11.64 3.04 6.59
CA ALA A 23 -11.68 4.50 6.57
C ALA A 23 -13.06 4.99 6.13
N SER A 24 -13.65 4.36 5.12
CA SER A 24 -14.99 4.74 4.63
C SER A 24 -16.07 4.47 5.67
N ALA A 25 -15.90 3.42 6.46
CA ALA A 25 -16.85 3.09 7.53
C ALA A 25 -16.66 3.97 8.78
N GLY A 26 -15.69 4.85 8.77
CA GLY A 26 -15.40 5.71 9.92
C GLY A 26 -14.72 5.00 11.08
N ARG A 27 -14.22 3.78 10.84
CA ARG A 27 -13.58 2.98 11.89
C ARG A 27 -12.08 3.15 11.96
N LEU A 28 -11.49 3.78 10.97
CA LEU A 28 -10.05 3.98 10.90
C LEU A 28 -9.77 5.32 10.24
N GLU A 29 -8.97 6.14 10.87
CA GLU A 29 -8.60 7.43 10.29
C GLU A 29 -7.31 7.30 9.49
N ALA A 30 -7.24 8.03 8.38
CA ALA A 30 -6.07 7.98 7.49
C ALA A 30 -4.78 8.44 8.16
N ARG A 31 -4.89 9.24 9.21
CA ARG A 31 -3.72 9.74 9.94
C ARG A 31 -3.18 8.77 10.99
N THR A 32 -3.73 7.58 11.08
CA THR A 32 -3.26 6.60 12.05
C THR A 32 -2.11 5.77 11.46
N PRO A 33 -1.17 5.31 12.31
CA PRO A 33 -0.12 4.42 11.83
C PRO A 33 -0.66 3.14 11.21
N THR A 34 -1.75 2.59 11.76
CA THR A 34 -2.35 1.37 11.23
C THR A 34 -2.76 1.55 9.78
N PHE A 35 -3.46 2.65 9.46
CA PHE A 35 -3.87 2.93 8.09
C PHE A 35 -2.66 3.04 7.17
N GLN A 36 -1.63 3.77 7.61
CA GLN A 36 -0.47 4.00 6.76
C GLN A 36 0.36 2.74 6.55
N TRP A 37 0.46 1.86 7.55
CA TRP A 37 1.14 0.59 7.37
C TRP A 37 0.39 -0.32 6.40
N LEU A 38 -0.95 -0.33 6.45
CA LEU A 38 -1.76 -1.08 5.50
C LEU A 38 -1.54 -0.56 4.08
N ASN A 39 -1.53 0.76 3.92
CA ASN A 39 -1.27 1.38 2.62
C ASN A 39 0.12 1.08 2.11
N PHE A 40 1.12 1.20 2.97
CA PHE A 40 2.50 0.94 2.58
C PHE A 40 2.66 -0.52 2.14
N GLY A 41 2.16 -1.46 2.93
CA GLY A 41 2.22 -2.88 2.58
C GLY A 41 1.51 -3.19 1.28
N GLY A 42 0.32 -2.59 1.09
CA GLY A 42 -0.43 -2.75 -0.15
C GLY A 42 0.30 -2.21 -1.35
N ALA A 43 0.88 -1.01 -1.21
CA ALA A 43 1.64 -0.40 -2.31
C ALA A 43 2.86 -1.24 -2.68
N LEU A 44 3.57 -1.79 -1.68
CA LEU A 44 4.71 -2.66 -1.96
C LEU A 44 4.28 -3.90 -2.75
N GLY A 45 3.15 -4.51 -2.39
CA GLY A 45 2.63 -5.64 -3.13
C GLY A 45 2.37 -5.29 -4.58
N PHE A 46 1.79 -4.12 -4.84
CA PHE A 46 1.55 -3.66 -6.20
C PHE A 46 2.85 -3.34 -6.93
N VAL A 47 3.85 -2.78 -6.25
CA VAL A 47 5.15 -2.52 -6.87
C VAL A 47 5.78 -3.83 -7.35
N ILE A 48 5.78 -4.84 -6.51
CA ILE A 48 6.34 -6.14 -6.87
C ILE A 48 5.59 -6.74 -8.04
N ASN A 49 4.26 -6.74 -7.98
CA ASN A 49 3.44 -7.32 -9.05
C ASN A 49 3.59 -6.54 -10.35
N SER A 50 3.50 -5.22 -10.30
CA SER A 50 3.62 -4.37 -11.49
C SER A 50 5.00 -4.44 -12.10
N GLY A 51 6.04 -4.45 -11.27
CA GLY A 51 7.41 -4.53 -11.75
C GLY A 51 7.67 -5.84 -12.47
N TRP A 52 7.17 -6.94 -11.92
CA TRP A 52 7.33 -8.24 -12.56
C TRP A 52 6.66 -8.31 -13.94
N HIS A 53 5.47 -7.70 -14.05
CA HIS A 53 4.70 -7.72 -15.29
C HIS A 53 5.09 -6.60 -16.27
N GLY A 54 6.07 -5.79 -15.93
CA GLY A 54 6.51 -4.71 -16.80
C GLY A 54 5.54 -3.54 -16.87
N ALA A 55 4.62 -3.43 -15.93
CA ALA A 55 3.66 -2.32 -15.88
C ALA A 55 4.30 -1.10 -15.24
N VAL A 56 5.20 -0.45 -15.98
CA VAL A 56 6.04 0.64 -15.46
C VAL A 56 5.24 1.82 -14.87
N PRO A 57 4.19 2.33 -15.56
CA PRO A 57 3.43 3.44 -14.97
C PRO A 57 2.81 3.09 -13.62
N SER A 58 2.25 1.88 -13.51
CA SER A 58 1.66 1.43 -12.25
C SER A 58 2.72 1.25 -11.16
N MET A 59 3.86 0.69 -11.53
CA MET A 59 4.97 0.51 -10.60
C MET A 59 5.44 1.85 -10.04
N VAL A 60 5.65 2.83 -10.89
CA VAL A 60 6.10 4.16 -10.48
C VAL A 60 5.07 4.81 -9.57
N LEU A 61 3.80 4.74 -9.93
CA LEU A 61 2.73 5.31 -9.12
C LEU A 61 2.72 4.70 -7.72
N ASN A 62 2.87 3.39 -7.64
CA ASN A 62 2.84 2.72 -6.34
C ASN A 62 4.11 2.97 -5.52
N ILE A 63 5.25 3.18 -6.16
CA ILE A 63 6.47 3.59 -5.47
C ILE A 63 6.25 4.96 -4.81
N ILE A 64 5.67 5.89 -5.55
CA ILE A 64 5.35 7.22 -5.01
C ILE A 64 4.36 7.09 -3.85
N TRP A 65 3.34 6.26 -4.01
CA TRP A 65 2.34 6.03 -2.98
C TRP A 65 2.97 5.46 -1.70
N ALA A 66 3.85 4.46 -1.85
CA ALA A 66 4.57 3.89 -0.72
C ALA A 66 5.44 4.94 -0.03
N GLY A 67 6.07 5.81 -0.80
CA GLY A 67 6.87 6.91 -0.26
C GLY A 67 6.04 7.89 0.55
N ILE A 68 4.84 8.21 0.07
CA ILE A 68 3.93 9.09 0.79
C ILE A 68 3.50 8.45 2.11
N ALA A 69 3.20 7.16 2.10
CA ALA A 69 2.83 6.44 3.32
C ALA A 69 3.96 6.47 4.35
N LEU A 70 5.19 6.22 3.91
CA LEU A 70 6.35 6.28 4.79
C LEU A 70 6.56 7.68 5.35
N PHE A 71 6.42 8.70 4.52
CA PHE A 71 6.57 10.07 4.95
C PHE A 71 5.52 10.43 6.00
N THR A 72 4.28 10.00 5.78
CA THR A 72 3.20 10.23 6.73
C THR A 72 3.49 9.54 8.06
N LEU A 73 3.96 8.29 8.01
CA LEU A 73 4.35 7.55 9.22
C LEU A 73 5.44 8.29 9.99
N TYR A 74 6.41 8.81 9.26
CA TYR A 74 7.50 9.57 9.87
C TYR A 74 6.95 10.79 10.60
N ARG A 75 6.06 11.53 9.96
CA ARG A 75 5.46 12.73 10.55
C ARG A 75 4.61 12.40 11.77
N LEU A 76 3.84 11.32 11.71
CA LEU A 76 3.03 10.88 12.84
C LEU A 76 3.89 10.52 14.04
N ARG A 77 5.04 9.92 13.78
CA ARG A 77 5.96 9.51 14.84
C ARG A 77 6.61 10.70 15.55
N ARG A 78 6.79 11.80 14.84
CA ARG A 78 7.42 13.00 15.41
C ARG A 78 6.47 13.80 16.29
N VAL A 79 5.20 13.61 16.10
CA VAL A 79 4.19 14.32 16.89
C VAL A 79 3.82 13.48 18.09
#